data_1cf4a04c439a975ceb53459675f3b2af
#
_entry.id   1cf4a04c439a975ceb53459675f3b2af
#
_cell.length_a   1.000
_cell.length_b   1.000
_cell.length_c   1.000
_cell.angle_alpha   90.00
_cell.angle_beta   90.00
_cell.angle_gamma   90.00
#
_symmetry.space_group_name_H-M   'P 1'
#
loop_
_entity.id
_entity.type
_entity.pdbx_description
1 polymer ?
#
loop_
_entity_poly.entity_id
_entity_poly.type
_entity_poly.pdbx_seq_one_letter_code
_entity_poly.pdbx_strand_id
1 'polypeptide(L)'
;MSPSIVLLCAMGKEHMAIQSALQALAPTVKLVERTLVEKAPFAVYRYTLRLEESASEWTFHLIETGIGKVHAALATQLAIDRYQPKLLVNVGVSGGLYAGAQVGDICLSTTYRYHDVWCGEGNERGQIQGLPAQFSADATAMETVAKQLRIPLHEGLLLCGDTFIPDADHLRSFARHYPDLVAVDMESAAIAQTAYLYQTPLVSLRIVSDTPLTEQDHGKQYADFWQQRDLFLPPFADAMRLVCTLEGSI
;
A
#
# COMPACT_ATOMS: atom_id res chain seq x y z
N MET A 1 -6.97 13.02 -20.67
CA MET A 1 -7.87 12.41 -19.68
C MET A 1 -7.09 12.29 -18.37
N SER A 2 -7.71 12.60 -17.24
CA SER A 2 -7.10 12.33 -15.94
C SER A 2 -6.94 10.82 -15.78
N PRO A 3 -5.85 10.31 -15.19
CA PRO A 3 -5.69 8.88 -14.95
C PRO A 3 -6.78 8.42 -13.98
N SER A 4 -7.38 7.26 -14.23
CA SER A 4 -8.37 6.69 -13.30
C SER A 4 -7.70 6.22 -12.00
N ILE A 5 -6.43 5.85 -12.05
CA ILE A 5 -5.66 5.34 -10.91
C ILE A 5 -4.36 6.12 -10.73
N VAL A 6 -4.03 6.42 -9.46
CA VAL A 6 -2.69 6.86 -9.04
C VAL A 6 -2.16 5.87 -8.01
N LEU A 7 -0.98 5.31 -8.29
CA LEU A 7 -0.24 4.46 -7.37
C LEU A 7 0.66 5.32 -6.48
N LEU A 8 0.73 4.95 -5.21
CA LEU A 8 1.63 5.52 -4.21
C LEU A 8 2.56 4.42 -3.70
N CYS A 9 3.86 4.70 -3.62
CA CYS A 9 4.83 3.85 -2.94
C CYS A 9 5.83 4.73 -2.18
N ALA A 10 6.34 4.24 -1.04
CA ALA A 10 7.17 5.06 -0.17
C ALA A 10 8.61 5.20 -0.66
N MET A 11 9.16 4.19 -1.30
CA MET A 11 10.60 4.09 -1.55
C MET A 11 10.92 3.77 -3.01
N GLY A 12 12.09 4.23 -3.48
CA GLY A 12 12.62 3.85 -4.79
C GLY A 12 12.83 2.33 -4.94
N LYS A 13 13.07 1.58 -3.84
CA LYS A 13 13.13 0.10 -3.87
C LYS A 13 11.78 -0.52 -4.23
N GLU A 14 10.70 -0.02 -3.64
CA GLU A 14 9.33 -0.44 -3.97
C GLU A 14 8.98 -0.10 -5.42
N HIS A 15 9.33 1.11 -5.87
CA HIS A 15 9.14 1.49 -7.26
C HIS A 15 9.90 0.54 -8.22
N MET A 16 11.16 0.22 -7.93
CA MET A 16 11.92 -0.74 -8.76
C MET A 16 11.30 -2.14 -8.73
N ALA A 17 10.76 -2.58 -7.59
CA ALA A 17 10.05 -3.85 -7.48
C ALA A 17 8.75 -3.84 -8.30
N ILE A 18 7.96 -2.77 -8.23
CA ILE A 18 6.75 -2.57 -9.06
C ILE A 18 7.10 -2.62 -10.55
N GLN A 19 8.15 -1.90 -10.98
CA GLN A 19 8.59 -1.91 -12.38
C GLN A 19 9.03 -3.32 -12.82
N SER A 20 9.82 -4.02 -12.01
CA SER A 20 10.26 -5.39 -12.29
C SER A 20 9.08 -6.36 -12.36
N ALA A 21 8.10 -6.17 -11.47
CA ALA A 21 6.86 -6.95 -11.45
C ALA A 21 6.05 -6.77 -12.74
N LEU A 22 5.85 -5.53 -13.18
CA LEU A 22 5.16 -5.24 -14.45
C LEU A 22 5.85 -5.88 -15.65
N GLN A 23 7.20 -5.90 -15.68
CA GLN A 23 7.96 -6.58 -16.73
C GLN A 23 7.80 -8.12 -16.66
N ALA A 24 7.70 -8.68 -15.45
CA ALA A 24 7.52 -10.11 -15.25
C ALA A 24 6.11 -10.60 -15.63
N LEU A 25 5.12 -9.72 -15.74
CA LEU A 25 3.77 -10.07 -16.17
C LEU A 25 3.62 -10.28 -17.68
N ALA A 26 4.67 -10.00 -18.48
CA ALA A 26 4.62 -10.25 -19.92
C ALA A 26 4.41 -11.76 -20.23
N PRO A 27 3.64 -12.12 -21.29
CA PRO A 27 3.01 -11.20 -22.26
C PRO A 27 1.66 -10.61 -21.82
N THR A 28 1.01 -11.13 -20.77
CA THR A 28 -0.35 -10.74 -20.35
C THR A 28 -0.49 -9.23 -20.13
N VAL A 29 0.52 -8.62 -19.51
CA VAL A 29 0.64 -7.17 -19.34
C VAL A 29 1.97 -6.73 -19.91
N LYS A 30 1.95 -5.87 -20.93
CA LYS A 30 3.16 -5.33 -21.57
C LYS A 30 3.39 -3.88 -21.13
N LEU A 31 4.53 -3.61 -20.50
CA LEU A 31 4.99 -2.25 -20.28
C LEU A 31 5.39 -1.62 -21.62
N VAL A 32 4.64 -0.62 -22.06
CA VAL A 32 4.85 0.11 -23.33
C VAL A 32 5.81 1.28 -23.11
N GLU A 33 5.52 2.10 -22.11
CA GLU A 33 6.31 3.31 -21.81
C GLU A 33 6.37 3.58 -20.31
N ARG A 34 7.49 4.12 -19.85
CA ARG A 34 7.66 4.74 -18.53
C ARG A 34 8.35 6.07 -18.69
N THR A 35 7.73 7.16 -18.23
CA THR A 35 8.26 8.51 -18.33
C THR A 35 8.26 9.17 -16.97
N LEU A 36 9.40 9.77 -16.57
CA LEU A 36 9.45 10.68 -15.41
C LEU A 36 8.77 12.00 -15.82
N VAL A 37 7.61 12.31 -15.24
CA VAL A 37 6.84 13.52 -15.57
C VAL A 37 7.09 14.66 -14.61
N GLU A 38 7.47 14.36 -13.36
CA GLU A 38 7.86 15.34 -12.34
C GLU A 38 9.01 14.79 -11.51
N LYS A 39 9.90 15.68 -11.07
CA LYS A 39 11.06 15.30 -10.24
C LYS A 39 10.94 15.80 -8.79
N ALA A 40 10.29 16.95 -8.60
CA ALA A 40 10.17 17.60 -7.30
C ALA A 40 8.77 18.21 -7.12
N PRO A 41 8.23 18.30 -5.88
CA PRO A 41 8.81 17.78 -4.64
C PRO A 41 8.87 16.26 -4.54
N PHE A 42 8.05 15.55 -5.32
CA PHE A 42 8.01 14.07 -5.39
C PHE A 42 8.31 13.62 -6.82
N ALA A 43 8.98 12.46 -6.95
CA ALA A 43 9.16 11.84 -8.25
C ALA A 43 7.84 11.22 -8.71
N VAL A 44 7.33 11.68 -9.86
CA VAL A 44 6.10 11.17 -10.47
C VAL A 44 6.43 10.56 -11.82
N TYR A 45 6.02 9.33 -12.01
CA TYR A 45 6.21 8.58 -13.24
C TYR A 45 4.86 8.27 -13.87
N ARG A 46 4.78 8.44 -15.19
CA ARG A 46 3.67 7.94 -15.99
C ARG A 46 4.06 6.59 -16.56
N TYR A 47 3.19 5.62 -16.37
CA TYR A 47 3.30 4.28 -16.93
C TYR A 47 2.19 4.08 -17.96
N THR A 48 2.56 3.52 -19.10
CA THR A 48 1.60 3.06 -20.12
C THR A 48 1.76 1.55 -20.28
N LEU A 49 0.69 0.82 -20.05
CA LEU A 49 0.61 -0.63 -20.18
C LEU A 49 -0.32 -0.99 -21.33
N ARG A 50 -0.08 -2.14 -21.94
CA ARG A 50 -1.00 -2.79 -22.88
C ARG A 50 -1.39 -4.15 -22.32
N LEU A 51 -2.68 -4.38 -22.15
CA LEU A 51 -3.23 -5.67 -21.75
C LEU A 51 -3.45 -6.52 -23.01
N GLU A 52 -3.00 -7.78 -23.00
CA GLU A 52 -3.06 -8.68 -24.15
C GLU A 52 -4.51 -8.90 -24.62
N GLU A 53 -5.45 -9.03 -23.68
CA GLU A 53 -6.85 -9.33 -23.97
C GLU A 53 -7.62 -8.18 -24.62
N SER A 54 -7.28 -6.93 -24.33
CA SER A 54 -8.06 -5.75 -24.77
C SER A 54 -7.45 -4.98 -25.93
N ALA A 55 -6.19 -5.20 -26.27
CA ALA A 55 -5.39 -4.38 -27.19
C ALA A 55 -5.40 -2.87 -26.86
N SER A 56 -6.05 -2.46 -25.76
CA SER A 56 -6.11 -1.09 -25.28
C SER A 56 -4.88 -0.74 -24.46
N GLU A 57 -4.51 0.54 -24.50
CA GLU A 57 -3.46 1.07 -23.64
C GLU A 57 -4.08 1.69 -22.41
N TRP A 58 -3.52 1.34 -21.27
CA TRP A 58 -3.88 1.87 -19.97
C TRP A 58 -2.74 2.70 -19.40
N THR A 59 -3.07 3.85 -18.84
CA THR A 59 -2.09 4.77 -18.27
C THR A 59 -2.42 5.08 -16.81
N PHE A 60 -1.42 4.98 -15.95
CA PHE A 60 -1.49 5.39 -14.56
C PHE A 60 -0.27 6.23 -14.16
N HIS A 61 -0.39 6.97 -13.06
CA HIS A 61 0.74 7.64 -12.45
C HIS A 61 1.20 6.89 -11.20
N LEU A 62 2.52 6.82 -11.00
CA LEU A 62 3.14 6.31 -9.79
C LEU A 62 3.93 7.45 -9.14
N ILE A 63 3.69 7.68 -7.85
CA ILE A 63 4.37 8.70 -7.06
C ILE A 63 5.21 8.02 -5.98
N GLU A 64 6.50 8.35 -5.96
CA GLU A 64 7.37 8.02 -4.83
C GLU A 64 7.12 9.05 -3.72
N THR A 65 6.43 8.63 -2.66
CA THR A 65 5.99 9.55 -1.60
C THR A 65 7.12 9.96 -0.67
N GLY A 66 8.14 9.13 -0.51
CA GLY A 66 9.04 9.19 0.65
C GLY A 66 8.43 8.49 1.87
N ILE A 67 9.29 8.23 2.87
CA ILE A 67 8.93 7.49 4.09
C ILE A 67 8.28 8.42 5.10
N GLY A 68 7.28 7.91 5.82
CA GLY A 68 6.65 8.55 6.97
C GLY A 68 5.41 9.38 6.66
N LYS A 69 4.66 9.68 7.71
CA LYS A 69 3.31 10.26 7.65
C LYS A 69 3.22 11.58 6.91
N VAL A 70 4.18 12.49 7.14
CA VAL A 70 4.18 13.82 6.51
C VAL A 70 4.40 13.73 5.01
N HIS A 71 5.39 12.95 4.56
CA HIS A 71 5.65 12.71 3.15
C HIS A 71 4.44 12.06 2.47
N ALA A 72 3.90 11.03 3.07
CA ALA A 72 2.74 10.31 2.57
C ALA A 72 1.51 11.23 2.39
N ALA A 73 1.21 12.06 3.38
CA ALA A 73 0.10 13.01 3.31
C ALA A 73 0.28 14.05 2.20
N LEU A 74 1.46 14.68 2.12
CA LEU A 74 1.76 15.70 1.10
C LEU A 74 1.74 15.12 -0.32
N ALA A 75 2.29 13.92 -0.52
CA ALA A 75 2.27 13.26 -1.82
C ALA A 75 0.85 12.83 -2.23
N THR A 76 0.03 12.38 -1.27
CA THR A 76 -1.37 12.02 -1.51
C THR A 76 -2.18 13.26 -1.90
N GLN A 77 -2.00 14.38 -1.19
CA GLN A 77 -2.63 15.65 -1.57
C GLN A 77 -2.23 16.07 -2.99
N LEU A 78 -0.93 16.04 -3.30
CA LEU A 78 -0.45 16.35 -4.65
C LEU A 78 -1.09 15.45 -5.70
N ALA A 79 -1.20 14.14 -5.42
CA ALA A 79 -1.86 13.19 -6.31
C ALA A 79 -3.32 13.57 -6.59
N ILE A 80 -4.07 13.91 -5.56
CA ILE A 80 -5.47 14.30 -5.66
C ILE A 80 -5.63 15.60 -6.42
N ASP A 81 -4.89 16.64 -6.04
CA ASP A 81 -5.02 17.98 -6.63
C ASP A 81 -4.63 18.01 -8.12
N ARG A 82 -3.58 17.29 -8.52
CA ARG A 82 -3.06 17.34 -9.88
C ARG A 82 -3.71 16.34 -10.84
N TYR A 83 -4.00 15.14 -10.34
CA TYR A 83 -4.41 14.04 -11.20
C TYR A 83 -5.88 13.66 -11.04
N GLN A 84 -6.54 14.10 -9.94
CA GLN A 84 -7.96 13.83 -9.65
C GLN A 84 -8.32 12.35 -9.90
N PRO A 85 -7.59 11.40 -9.26
CA PRO A 85 -7.79 9.98 -9.49
C PRO A 85 -9.17 9.54 -9.01
N LYS A 86 -9.75 8.59 -9.69
CA LYS A 86 -10.94 7.88 -9.20
C LYS A 86 -10.59 6.91 -8.08
N LEU A 87 -9.36 6.42 -8.06
CA LEU A 87 -8.83 5.52 -7.03
C LEU A 87 -7.36 5.79 -6.77
N LEU A 88 -7.01 5.90 -5.50
CA LEU A 88 -5.63 5.80 -5.01
C LEU A 88 -5.33 4.35 -4.67
N VAL A 89 -4.16 3.87 -5.09
CA VAL A 89 -3.67 2.52 -4.76
C VAL A 89 -2.32 2.65 -4.09
N ASN A 90 -2.24 2.27 -2.81
CA ASN A 90 -0.99 2.26 -2.06
C ASN A 90 -0.36 0.87 -2.15
N VAL A 91 0.83 0.76 -2.77
CA VAL A 91 1.55 -0.51 -2.97
C VAL A 91 2.93 -0.40 -2.35
N GLY A 92 3.26 -1.31 -1.45
CA GLY A 92 4.56 -1.33 -0.78
C GLY A 92 4.70 -2.49 0.19
N VAL A 93 5.71 -2.40 1.06
CA VAL A 93 5.96 -3.42 2.08
C VAL A 93 5.40 -3.05 3.45
N SER A 94 5.27 -4.04 4.33
CA SER A 94 4.83 -3.88 5.72
C SER A 94 5.36 -5.00 6.60
N GLY A 95 5.38 -4.80 7.91
CA GLY A 95 5.49 -5.89 8.87
C GLY A 95 4.16 -6.65 8.97
N GLY A 96 4.22 -7.99 8.96
CA GLY A 96 3.06 -8.86 9.15
C GLY A 96 2.73 -9.07 10.63
N LEU A 97 1.46 -8.85 11.02
CA LEU A 97 1.05 -8.86 12.45
C LEU A 97 0.02 -9.95 12.80
N TYR A 98 -0.41 -10.78 11.86
CA TYR A 98 -1.33 -11.89 12.13
C TYR A 98 -0.59 -13.18 12.47
N ALA A 99 -1.30 -14.13 13.09
CA ALA A 99 -0.73 -15.42 13.44
C ALA A 99 -0.37 -16.23 12.18
N GLY A 100 0.89 -16.66 12.10
CA GLY A 100 1.40 -17.40 10.95
C GLY A 100 1.84 -16.55 9.77
N ALA A 101 1.95 -15.22 9.94
CA ALA A 101 2.47 -14.32 8.90
C ALA A 101 3.82 -14.79 8.35
N GLN A 102 3.96 -14.76 7.03
CA GLN A 102 5.19 -15.15 6.33
C GLN A 102 5.66 -14.02 5.41
N VAL A 103 6.98 -13.91 5.26
CA VAL A 103 7.57 -13.00 4.27
C VAL A 103 7.08 -13.37 2.88
N GLY A 104 6.58 -12.37 2.15
CA GLY A 104 5.98 -12.54 0.83
C GLY A 104 4.45 -12.66 0.82
N ASP A 105 3.81 -12.81 1.98
CA ASP A 105 2.34 -12.75 2.06
C ASP A 105 1.82 -11.38 1.62
N ILE A 106 0.58 -11.32 1.12
CA ILE A 106 -0.08 -10.07 0.73
C ILE A 106 -1.21 -9.75 1.70
N CYS A 107 -1.13 -8.54 2.26
CA CYS A 107 -2.18 -7.95 3.08
C CYS A 107 -3.00 -6.96 2.26
N LEU A 108 -4.32 -7.10 2.30
CA LEU A 108 -5.29 -6.15 1.77
C LEU A 108 -5.92 -5.41 2.94
N SER A 109 -5.63 -4.12 3.08
CA SER A 109 -6.08 -3.36 4.23
C SER A 109 -7.54 -2.95 4.09
N THR A 110 -8.39 -3.40 5.00
CA THR A 110 -9.80 -3.01 5.08
C THR A 110 -9.98 -1.68 5.81
N THR A 111 -9.13 -1.45 6.81
CA THR A 111 -9.12 -0.24 7.64
C THR A 111 -7.69 0.16 8.00
N TYR A 112 -7.52 1.44 8.35
CA TYR A 112 -6.23 2.06 8.68
C TYR A 112 -6.33 2.80 10.00
N ARG A 113 -5.31 2.65 10.88
CA ARG A 113 -5.28 3.29 12.18
C ARG A 113 -3.84 3.67 12.56
N TYR A 114 -3.68 4.78 13.26
CA TYR A 114 -2.39 5.11 13.85
C TYR A 114 -2.12 4.27 15.10
N HIS A 115 -0.87 3.86 15.30
CA HIS A 115 -0.44 3.21 16.55
C HIS A 115 0.32 4.17 17.48
N ASP A 116 0.80 5.30 16.96
CA ASP A 116 1.64 6.28 17.65
C ASP A 116 0.91 7.60 17.99
N VAL A 117 -0.43 7.61 17.90
CA VAL A 117 -1.27 8.78 18.19
C VAL A 117 -2.06 8.58 19.47
N TRP A 118 -2.07 9.60 20.32
CA TRP A 118 -2.92 9.69 21.50
C TRP A 118 -3.35 11.13 21.76
N CYS A 119 -4.64 11.43 21.64
CA CYS A 119 -5.24 12.76 21.84
C CYS A 119 -5.90 12.93 23.23
N GLY A 120 -5.58 12.07 24.20
CA GLY A 120 -6.12 12.17 25.56
C GLY A 120 -7.45 11.46 25.76
N GLU A 121 -8.00 11.62 26.99
CA GLU A 121 -9.26 11.02 27.40
C GLU A 121 -10.43 11.47 26.48
N GLY A 122 -11.34 10.55 26.21
CA GLY A 122 -12.46 10.76 25.29
C GLY A 122 -12.14 10.41 23.83
N ASN A 123 -10.87 10.08 23.51
CA ASN A 123 -10.46 9.57 22.20
C ASN A 123 -9.96 8.13 22.33
N GLU A 124 -10.14 7.34 21.27
CA GLU A 124 -9.53 6.01 21.19
C GLU A 124 -8.02 6.12 20.91
N ARG A 125 -7.25 5.08 21.28
CA ARG A 125 -5.84 4.98 20.86
C ARG A 125 -5.75 4.94 19.33
N GLY A 126 -4.87 5.75 18.76
CA GLY A 126 -4.73 5.88 17.30
C GLY A 126 -5.73 6.86 16.66
N GLN A 127 -6.63 7.44 17.42
CA GLN A 127 -7.60 8.43 16.93
C GLN A 127 -7.02 9.85 16.98
N ILE A 128 -7.11 10.58 15.88
CA ILE A 128 -6.97 12.03 15.85
C ILE A 128 -8.29 12.64 16.33
N GLN A 129 -8.23 13.54 17.29
CA GLN A 129 -9.42 14.22 17.84
C GLN A 129 -10.24 14.89 16.72
N GLY A 130 -11.53 14.61 16.68
CA GLY A 130 -12.44 15.15 15.67
C GLY A 130 -12.48 14.37 14.35
N LEU A 131 -11.69 13.31 14.22
CA LEU A 131 -11.71 12.39 13.08
C LEU A 131 -12.18 10.99 13.51
N PRO A 132 -12.56 10.13 12.55
CA PRO A 132 -12.84 8.72 12.84
C PRO A 132 -11.66 8.04 13.53
N ALA A 133 -11.95 7.05 14.38
CA ALA A 133 -10.91 6.26 15.06
C ALA A 133 -10.06 5.43 14.08
N GLN A 134 -10.64 5.09 12.94
CA GLN A 134 -9.99 4.40 11.82
C GLN A 134 -10.60 4.88 10.50
N PHE A 135 -9.83 4.80 9.41
CA PHE A 135 -10.25 5.12 8.06
C PHE A 135 -10.53 3.82 7.30
N SER A 136 -11.50 3.80 6.41
CA SER A 136 -11.87 2.61 5.63
C SER A 136 -11.29 2.65 4.23
N ALA A 137 -10.95 1.47 3.72
CA ALA A 137 -10.67 1.29 2.29
C ALA A 137 -11.96 1.41 1.46
N ASP A 138 -11.81 1.61 0.16
CA ASP A 138 -12.95 1.62 -0.77
C ASP A 138 -13.51 0.20 -0.95
N ALA A 139 -14.79 0.02 -0.61
CA ALA A 139 -15.43 -1.29 -0.62
C ALA A 139 -15.51 -1.90 -2.04
N THR A 140 -15.72 -1.08 -3.07
CA THR A 140 -15.82 -1.54 -4.47
C THR A 140 -14.48 -2.04 -4.98
N ALA A 141 -13.41 -1.29 -4.72
CA ALA A 141 -12.05 -1.70 -5.06
C ALA A 141 -11.63 -2.96 -4.30
N MET A 142 -11.97 -3.05 -2.99
CA MET A 142 -11.72 -4.23 -2.18
C MET A 142 -12.41 -5.47 -2.75
N GLU A 143 -13.70 -5.37 -3.06
CA GLU A 143 -14.47 -6.48 -3.64
C GLU A 143 -13.91 -6.93 -5.00
N THR A 144 -13.47 -5.97 -5.82
CA THR A 144 -12.85 -6.25 -7.13
C THR A 144 -11.55 -7.02 -6.94
N VAL A 145 -10.67 -6.57 -6.03
CA VAL A 145 -9.43 -7.25 -5.70
C VAL A 145 -9.69 -8.66 -5.19
N ALA A 146 -10.60 -8.82 -4.22
CA ALA A 146 -10.91 -10.12 -3.61
C ALA A 146 -11.44 -11.15 -4.62
N LYS A 147 -12.25 -10.73 -5.60
CA LYS A 147 -12.79 -11.62 -6.65
C LYS A 147 -11.74 -12.14 -7.63
N GLN A 148 -10.65 -11.43 -7.83
CA GLN A 148 -9.63 -11.76 -8.83
C GLN A 148 -8.52 -12.68 -8.29
N LEU A 149 -8.53 -12.98 -6.99
CA LEU A 149 -7.43 -13.65 -6.34
C LEU A 149 -7.46 -15.16 -6.47
N ARG A 150 -6.27 -15.67 -6.84
CA ARG A 150 -5.92 -17.10 -6.77
C ARG A 150 -4.89 -17.38 -5.66
N ILE A 151 -4.48 -16.35 -4.91
CA ILE A 151 -3.51 -16.43 -3.82
C ILE A 151 -4.20 -16.07 -2.51
N PRO A 152 -3.74 -16.59 -1.37
CA PRO A 152 -4.25 -16.17 -0.05
C PRO A 152 -4.03 -14.66 0.15
N LEU A 153 -5.11 -13.95 0.52
CA LEU A 153 -5.04 -12.60 1.04
C LEU A 153 -5.35 -12.57 2.52
N HIS A 154 -4.62 -11.74 3.22
CA HIS A 154 -4.92 -11.43 4.61
C HIS A 154 -5.59 -10.06 4.66
N GLU A 155 -6.90 -10.08 4.89
CA GLU A 155 -7.71 -8.86 4.95
C GLU A 155 -7.85 -8.39 6.40
N GLY A 156 -7.67 -7.08 6.64
CA GLY A 156 -7.85 -6.57 7.99
C GLY A 156 -7.29 -5.16 8.22
N LEU A 157 -7.14 -4.84 9.52
CA LEU A 157 -6.63 -3.58 9.99
C LEU A 157 -5.13 -3.45 9.73
N LEU A 158 -4.72 -2.30 9.20
CA LEU A 158 -3.32 -1.87 9.10
C LEU A 158 -3.02 -0.77 10.12
N LEU A 159 -2.00 -0.99 10.94
CA LEU A 159 -1.45 0.03 11.83
C LEU A 159 -0.37 0.86 11.11
N CYS A 160 -0.30 2.15 11.45
CA CYS A 160 0.66 3.08 10.85
C CYS A 160 1.26 4.00 11.92
N GLY A 161 2.55 4.30 11.79
CA GLY A 161 3.23 5.28 12.64
C GLY A 161 4.66 5.55 12.21
N ASP A 162 5.25 6.67 12.66
CA ASP A 162 6.62 7.07 12.29
C ASP A 162 7.70 6.33 13.09
N THR A 163 7.55 5.01 13.25
CA THR A 163 8.52 4.15 13.94
C THR A 163 8.73 2.89 13.13
N PHE A 164 9.96 2.66 12.65
CA PHE A 164 10.29 1.54 11.75
C PHE A 164 10.09 0.17 12.42
N ILE A 165 10.57 0.00 13.64
CA ILE A 165 10.36 -1.21 14.43
C ILE A 165 9.73 -0.75 15.75
N PRO A 166 8.40 -0.73 15.86
CA PRO A 166 7.75 -0.46 17.11
C PRO A 166 8.07 -1.58 18.12
N ASP A 167 8.07 -1.23 19.40
CA ASP A 167 8.17 -2.23 20.45
C ASP A 167 7.13 -3.34 20.26
N ALA A 168 7.58 -4.59 20.28
CA ALA A 168 6.72 -5.75 20.09
C ALA A 168 5.58 -5.81 21.12
N ASP A 169 5.81 -5.39 22.36
CA ASP A 169 4.76 -5.34 23.40
C ASP A 169 3.72 -4.26 23.09
N HIS A 170 4.14 -3.14 22.51
CA HIS A 170 3.23 -2.12 22.01
C HIS A 170 2.33 -2.70 20.90
N LEU A 171 2.90 -3.37 19.90
CA LEU A 171 2.12 -4.02 18.84
C LEU A 171 1.22 -5.13 19.38
N ARG A 172 1.69 -5.96 20.30
CA ARG A 172 0.86 -6.98 20.98
C ARG A 172 -0.32 -6.36 21.74
N SER A 173 -0.16 -5.15 22.27
CA SER A 173 -1.26 -4.44 22.92
C SER A 173 -2.39 -4.10 21.93
N PHE A 174 -2.07 -3.73 20.70
CA PHE A 174 -3.06 -3.53 19.63
C PHE A 174 -3.67 -4.88 19.19
N ALA A 175 -2.85 -5.90 18.97
CA ALA A 175 -3.34 -7.21 18.53
C ALA A 175 -4.37 -7.82 19.50
N ARG A 176 -4.27 -7.52 20.80
CA ARG A 176 -5.28 -7.96 21.79
C ARG A 176 -6.62 -7.24 21.65
N HIS A 177 -6.64 -6.02 21.13
CA HIS A 177 -7.85 -5.20 20.99
C HIS A 177 -8.46 -5.28 19.58
N TYR A 178 -7.64 -5.60 18.58
CA TYR A 178 -8.01 -5.64 17.17
C TYR A 178 -7.64 -7.02 16.58
N PRO A 179 -8.56 -8.01 16.67
CA PRO A 179 -8.29 -9.38 16.21
C PRO A 179 -8.14 -9.48 14.69
N ASP A 180 -8.56 -8.46 13.96
CA ASP A 180 -8.43 -8.30 12.51
C ASP A 180 -7.15 -7.59 12.09
N LEU A 181 -6.19 -7.38 13.01
CA LEU A 181 -4.92 -6.74 12.73
C LEU A 181 -4.05 -7.62 11.82
N VAL A 182 -3.63 -7.09 10.67
CA VAL A 182 -2.83 -7.85 9.69
C VAL A 182 -1.46 -7.26 9.42
N ALA A 183 -1.30 -5.94 9.47
CA ALA A 183 -0.05 -5.31 9.04
C ALA A 183 0.30 -4.04 9.82
N VAL A 184 1.59 -3.63 9.72
CA VAL A 184 2.08 -2.33 10.20
C VAL A 184 3.02 -1.71 9.17
N ASP A 185 2.88 -0.40 8.95
CA ASP A 185 3.75 0.41 8.09
C ASP A 185 3.94 1.83 8.63
N MET A 186 4.48 2.72 7.79
CA MET A 186 4.76 4.10 8.19
C MET A 186 3.96 5.15 7.39
N GLU A 187 3.11 4.76 6.44
CA GLU A 187 2.44 5.69 5.50
C GLU A 187 0.93 5.54 5.42
N SER A 188 0.40 4.32 5.48
CA SER A 188 -0.96 4.00 5.05
C SER A 188 -2.06 4.77 5.75
N ALA A 189 -1.97 5.00 7.07
CA ALA A 189 -3.02 5.77 7.77
C ALA A 189 -2.96 7.26 7.41
N ALA A 190 -1.78 7.82 7.09
CA ALA A 190 -1.66 9.20 6.64
C ALA A 190 -2.22 9.39 5.23
N ILE A 191 -1.99 8.42 4.34
CA ILE A 191 -2.62 8.35 3.02
C ILE A 191 -4.14 8.27 3.19
N ALA A 192 -4.61 7.35 4.05
CA ALA A 192 -6.03 7.12 4.28
C ALA A 192 -6.75 8.34 4.92
N GLN A 193 -6.10 9.00 5.87
CA GLN A 193 -6.62 10.25 6.44
C GLN A 193 -6.75 11.34 5.38
N THR A 194 -5.74 11.51 4.52
CA THR A 194 -5.79 12.50 3.44
C THR A 194 -6.87 12.14 2.43
N ALA A 195 -6.95 10.89 1.99
CA ALA A 195 -7.98 10.39 1.10
C ALA A 195 -9.39 10.60 1.67
N TYR A 196 -9.58 10.34 2.98
CA TYR A 196 -10.84 10.59 3.69
C TYR A 196 -11.24 12.07 3.65
N LEU A 197 -10.31 12.99 3.96
CA LEU A 197 -10.57 14.42 3.95
C LEU A 197 -10.96 14.94 2.56
N TYR A 198 -10.40 14.37 1.51
CA TYR A 198 -10.69 14.71 0.11
C TYR A 198 -11.77 13.84 -0.53
N GLN A 199 -12.35 12.89 0.21
CA GLN A 199 -13.36 11.95 -0.27
C GLN A 199 -12.91 11.18 -1.52
N THR A 200 -11.62 10.82 -1.57
CA THR A 200 -11.02 10.05 -2.67
C THR A 200 -10.93 8.58 -2.29
N PRO A 201 -11.44 7.66 -3.11
CA PRO A 201 -11.32 6.22 -2.86
C PRO A 201 -9.88 5.76 -2.72
N LEU A 202 -9.62 4.82 -1.78
CA LEU A 202 -8.30 4.26 -1.50
C LEU A 202 -8.37 2.75 -1.30
N VAL A 203 -7.37 2.04 -1.80
CA VAL A 203 -7.05 0.66 -1.44
C VAL A 203 -5.55 0.51 -1.20
N SER A 204 -5.15 -0.35 -0.26
CA SER A 204 -3.74 -0.66 0.00
C SER A 204 -3.46 -2.15 -0.14
N LEU A 205 -2.43 -2.47 -0.92
CA LEU A 205 -1.83 -3.79 -1.08
C LEU A 205 -0.43 -3.76 -0.46
N ARG A 206 -0.24 -4.50 0.64
CA ARG A 206 1.04 -4.52 1.36
C ARG A 206 1.64 -5.92 1.32
N ILE A 207 2.91 -6.00 0.97
CA ILE A 207 3.68 -7.24 0.96
C ILE A 207 4.44 -7.35 2.28
N VAL A 208 4.31 -8.48 2.96
CA VAL A 208 5.02 -8.74 4.22
C VAL A 208 6.51 -8.87 3.94
N SER A 209 7.31 -7.94 4.47
CA SER A 209 8.77 -7.97 4.40
C SER A 209 9.43 -8.59 5.63
N ASP A 210 8.72 -8.55 6.76
CA ASP A 210 9.17 -9.01 8.07
C ASP A 210 7.99 -9.29 9.00
N THR A 211 8.26 -9.96 10.12
CA THR A 211 7.22 -10.44 11.05
C THR A 211 7.49 -9.98 12.48
N PRO A 212 7.13 -8.73 12.86
CA PRO A 212 7.54 -8.09 14.12
C PRO A 212 7.04 -8.76 15.40
N LEU A 213 6.05 -9.64 15.35
CA LEU A 213 5.51 -10.35 16.50
C LEU A 213 6.17 -11.71 16.74
N THR A 214 7.11 -12.13 15.90
CA THR A 214 7.86 -13.37 16.04
C THR A 214 9.17 -13.12 16.80
N GLU A 215 9.87 -14.20 17.19
CA GLU A 215 11.21 -14.13 17.81
C GLU A 215 12.33 -13.91 16.79
N GLN A 216 12.01 -13.79 15.50
CA GLN A 216 12.99 -13.59 14.44
C GLN A 216 13.48 -12.14 14.42
N ASP A 217 14.71 -11.94 13.94
CA ASP A 217 15.25 -10.60 13.70
C ASP A 217 14.57 -9.97 12.47
N HIS A 218 13.59 -9.12 12.73
CA HIS A 218 12.82 -8.47 11.65
C HIS A 218 13.67 -7.49 10.84
N GLY A 219 14.67 -6.86 11.43
CA GLY A 219 15.59 -6.00 10.69
C GLY A 219 16.37 -6.81 9.66
N LYS A 220 16.79 -8.02 10.02
CA LYS A 220 17.42 -8.96 9.09
C LYS A 220 16.43 -9.48 8.04
N GLN A 221 15.22 -9.89 8.45
CA GLN A 221 14.18 -10.31 7.49
C GLN A 221 13.92 -9.24 6.42
N TYR A 222 13.74 -7.98 6.85
CA TYR A 222 13.57 -6.85 5.94
C TYR A 222 14.76 -6.65 4.99
N ALA A 223 15.98 -6.77 5.50
CA ALA A 223 17.19 -6.66 4.68
C ALA A 223 17.29 -7.80 3.66
N ASP A 224 17.06 -9.04 4.09
CA ASP A 224 17.09 -10.24 3.26
C ASP A 224 16.00 -10.20 2.18
N PHE A 225 14.80 -9.71 2.50
CA PHE A 225 13.71 -9.52 1.54
C PHE A 225 14.16 -8.71 0.33
N TRP A 226 14.83 -7.58 0.55
CA TRP A 226 15.29 -6.72 -0.53
C TRP A 226 16.52 -7.24 -1.28
N GLN A 227 17.32 -8.10 -0.68
CA GLN A 227 18.49 -8.68 -1.32
C GLN A 227 18.16 -9.89 -2.21
N GLN A 228 17.06 -10.58 -1.93
CA GLN A 228 16.68 -11.81 -2.62
C GLN A 228 15.50 -11.56 -3.54
N ARG A 229 15.78 -11.53 -4.84
CA ARG A 229 14.77 -11.27 -5.88
C ARG A 229 13.59 -12.23 -5.81
N ASP A 230 13.84 -13.48 -5.46
CA ASP A 230 12.82 -14.52 -5.35
C ASP A 230 11.87 -14.33 -4.17
N LEU A 231 12.24 -13.47 -3.19
CA LEU A 231 11.36 -13.10 -2.09
C LEU A 231 10.43 -11.93 -2.45
N PHE A 232 10.94 -10.89 -3.13
CA PHE A 232 10.13 -9.71 -3.39
C PHE A 232 9.40 -9.74 -4.74
N LEU A 233 9.98 -10.32 -5.79
CA LEU A 233 9.41 -10.21 -7.14
C LEU A 233 8.06 -10.93 -7.29
N PRO A 234 7.87 -12.18 -6.83
CA PRO A 234 6.58 -12.85 -6.99
C PRO A 234 5.42 -12.11 -6.32
N PRO A 235 5.48 -11.71 -5.03
CA PRO A 235 4.37 -11.00 -4.40
C PRO A 235 4.11 -9.62 -5.00
N PHE A 236 5.15 -8.88 -5.42
CA PHE A 236 4.94 -7.65 -6.17
C PHE A 236 4.29 -7.90 -7.55
N ALA A 237 4.62 -8.99 -8.24
CA ALA A 237 3.96 -9.35 -9.50
C ALA A 237 2.48 -9.68 -9.28
N ASP A 238 2.15 -10.38 -8.21
CA ASP A 238 0.77 -10.68 -7.84
C ASP A 238 0.01 -9.40 -7.46
N ALA A 239 0.60 -8.52 -6.65
CA ALA A 239 0.01 -7.22 -6.33
C ALA A 239 -0.23 -6.37 -7.60
N MET A 240 0.72 -6.31 -8.52
CA MET A 240 0.54 -5.56 -9.76
C MET A 240 -0.47 -6.20 -10.72
N ARG A 241 -0.61 -7.52 -10.73
CA ARG A 241 -1.68 -8.19 -11.45
C ARG A 241 -3.05 -7.75 -10.94
N LEU A 242 -3.21 -7.69 -9.60
CA LEU A 242 -4.44 -7.19 -8.97
C LEU A 242 -4.72 -5.73 -9.33
N VAL A 243 -3.71 -4.87 -9.28
CA VAL A 243 -3.85 -3.46 -9.68
C VAL A 243 -4.36 -3.34 -11.13
N CYS A 244 -3.84 -4.16 -12.04
CA CYS A 244 -4.30 -4.16 -13.45
C CYS A 244 -5.79 -4.55 -13.60
N THR A 245 -6.36 -5.31 -12.68
CA THR A 245 -7.79 -5.65 -12.72
C THR A 245 -8.71 -4.51 -12.29
N LEU A 246 -8.17 -3.55 -11.54
CA LEU A 246 -8.95 -2.40 -11.05
C LEU A 246 -9.31 -1.40 -12.17
N GLU A 247 -8.56 -1.37 -13.27
CA GLU A 247 -8.84 -0.41 -14.37
C GLU A 247 -10.23 -0.58 -14.98
N GLY A 248 -10.64 -1.82 -15.22
CA GLY A 248 -11.95 -2.12 -15.85
C GLY A 248 -13.14 -1.99 -14.91
N SER A 249 -12.90 -1.70 -13.61
CA SER A 249 -13.92 -1.72 -12.56
C SER A 249 -14.23 -0.32 -12.01
N ILE A 250 -13.50 0.70 -12.43
CA ILE A 250 -13.58 2.10 -12.03
C ILE A 250 -13.98 2.94 -13.27
#